data_7f5b2e1982eefa065f2228076c2df412
#
_entry.id   7f5b2e1982eefa065f2228076c2df412
#
_cell.length_a   1.000
_cell.length_b   1.000
_cell.length_c   1.000
_cell.angle_alpha   90.00
_cell.angle_beta   90.00
_cell.angle_gamma   90.00
#
_symmetry.space_group_name_H-M   'P 1'
#
loop_
_entity.id
_entity.type
_entity.pdbx_description
1 polymer ?
#
loop_
_entity_poly.entity_id
_entity_poly.type
_entity_poly.pdbx_seq_one_letter_code
_entity_poly.pdbx_strand_id
1 'polypeptide(L)'
;MKTLISAMIGAFVLVACSTPADKPLSSQPHISSSKSSKSKQMKMPTLAAKWRVVSFNKFTEKDLAGTDAYLDLSEMPKAYGKMGCNGMMFQANTIGSDKIDFGHIAVSMMLCEDMKLEDAFLRRQGIWNYRFDGNDLILEQKGISIRLRRE
;
A
#
# COMPACT_ATOMS: atom_id res chain seq x y z
N MET A 1 48.32 -24.60 -10.27
CA MET A 1 48.94 -25.10 -9.00
C MET A 1 47.80 -25.14 -7.99
N LYS A 2 47.32 -26.36 -7.80
CA LYS A 2 47.12 -27.12 -6.55
C LYS A 2 46.10 -26.45 -5.59
N THR A 3 44.85 -26.92 -5.67
CA THR A 3 44.19 -27.93 -4.80
C THR A 3 44.35 -27.72 -3.32
N LEU A 4 43.24 -27.59 -2.60
CA LEU A 4 42.93 -28.46 -1.47
C LEU A 4 41.39 -28.41 -1.16
N ILE A 5 40.83 -29.57 -1.35
CA ILE A 5 39.53 -30.04 -0.91
C ILE A 5 39.61 -30.33 0.59
N SER A 6 38.68 -29.89 1.40
CA SER A 6 38.48 -30.46 2.74
C SER A 6 37.01 -30.76 2.95
N ALA A 7 36.68 -32.03 2.86
CA ALA A 7 35.41 -32.63 3.28
C ALA A 7 35.42 -32.80 4.81
N MET A 8 34.36 -32.42 5.49
CA MET A 8 34.06 -32.91 6.84
C MET A 8 32.63 -33.46 6.86
N ILE A 9 32.61 -34.75 7.04
CA ILE A 9 31.47 -35.62 7.37
C ILE A 9 31.24 -35.51 8.89
N GLY A 10 30.02 -35.37 9.32
CA GLY A 10 29.66 -35.39 10.76
C GLY A 10 28.17 -35.57 10.99
N ALA A 11 27.77 -36.82 11.01
CA ALA A 11 26.97 -37.58 11.96
C ALA A 11 25.55 -37.10 12.29
N PHE A 12 24.60 -37.89 11.81
CA PHE A 12 23.22 -38.08 12.26
C PHE A 12 23.16 -38.50 13.72
N VAL A 13 22.30 -37.84 14.50
CA VAL A 13 21.74 -38.43 15.72
C VAL A 13 20.21 -38.32 15.67
N LEU A 14 19.60 -39.48 15.44
CA LEU A 14 18.17 -39.74 15.67
C LEU A 14 17.94 -39.95 17.15
N VAL A 15 17.06 -39.14 17.76
CA VAL A 15 16.47 -39.50 19.06
C VAL A 15 14.98 -39.60 18.86
N ALA A 16 14.52 -40.83 18.89
CA ALA A 16 13.11 -41.20 19.07
C ALA A 16 12.82 -41.37 20.57
N CYS A 17 11.78 -40.77 21.06
CA CYS A 17 11.15 -41.20 22.33
C CYS A 17 9.64 -40.98 22.26
N SER A 18 8.97 -41.98 22.15
CA SER A 18 7.78 -42.68 22.64
C SER A 18 6.81 -41.88 23.48
N THR A 19 5.54 -41.97 23.08
CA THR A 19 4.31 -41.72 23.88
C THR A 19 4.12 -42.74 24.98
N PRO A 20 3.36 -42.40 26.08
CA PRO A 20 2.15 -43.19 26.27
C PRO A 20 0.88 -42.35 26.53
N ALA A 21 -0.22 -42.97 26.14
CA ALA A 21 -1.58 -42.57 26.39
C ALA A 21 -1.98 -42.81 27.84
N ASP A 22 -2.82 -41.94 28.39
CA ASP A 22 -3.85 -42.33 29.35
C ASP A 22 -4.98 -41.29 29.38
N LYS A 23 -6.22 -41.77 29.18
CA LYS A 23 -7.51 -41.18 29.58
C LYS A 23 -7.92 -41.88 30.86
N PRO A 24 -8.84 -41.37 31.72
CA PRO A 24 -10.10 -40.69 31.38
C PRO A 24 -10.67 -39.67 32.41
N LEU A 25 -11.77 -39.07 31.99
CA LEU A 25 -13.01 -38.80 32.73
C LEU A 25 -13.25 -37.45 33.42
N SER A 26 -14.21 -36.74 32.80
CA SER A 26 -15.36 -36.08 33.45
C SER A 26 -15.15 -34.90 34.37
N SER A 27 -15.56 -33.73 33.91
CA SER A 27 -16.65 -32.93 34.53
C SER A 27 -16.77 -31.59 33.79
N GLN A 28 -17.89 -31.38 33.10
CA GLN A 28 -18.41 -30.02 32.90
C GLN A 28 -19.02 -29.51 34.20
N PRO A 29 -18.95 -28.19 34.45
CA PRO A 29 -20.14 -27.41 34.24
C PRO A 29 -19.94 -25.98 33.74
N HIS A 30 -20.89 -25.57 32.96
CA HIS A 30 -21.57 -24.27 32.86
C HIS A 30 -20.84 -22.98 32.57
N ILE A 31 -21.11 -22.49 31.35
CA ILE A 31 -21.72 -21.19 31.00
C ILE A 31 -21.09 -19.97 31.68
N SER A 32 -20.29 -19.26 30.89
CA SER A 32 -20.29 -17.82 30.94
C SER A 32 -20.21 -17.31 29.52
N SER A 33 -21.34 -16.79 29.07
CA SER A 33 -21.52 -16.02 27.86
C SER A 33 -20.67 -14.74 27.96
N SER A 34 -19.43 -14.81 27.52
CA SER A 34 -18.67 -13.60 27.29
C SER A 34 -19.02 -13.09 25.89
N LYS A 35 -19.79 -12.00 25.87
CA LYS A 35 -20.02 -11.16 24.69
C LYS A 35 -18.68 -10.97 23.96
N SER A 36 -18.56 -11.60 22.81
CA SER A 36 -17.51 -11.30 21.85
C SER A 36 -17.66 -9.84 21.44
N SER A 37 -16.95 -8.97 22.10
CA SER A 37 -16.71 -7.63 21.58
C SER A 37 -15.90 -7.83 20.30
N LYS A 38 -16.58 -7.65 19.17
CA LYS A 38 -16.02 -7.63 17.84
C LYS A 38 -15.00 -6.48 17.82
N SER A 39 -13.77 -6.78 18.22
CA SER A 39 -12.66 -5.84 18.07
C SER A 39 -12.56 -5.59 16.57
N LYS A 40 -12.93 -4.39 16.16
CA LYS A 40 -12.73 -3.88 14.81
C LYS A 40 -11.22 -3.85 14.62
N GLN A 41 -10.68 -4.93 14.10
CA GLN A 41 -9.28 -5.05 13.76
C GLN A 41 -8.98 -3.92 12.76
N MET A 42 -8.36 -2.86 13.24
CA MET A 42 -7.96 -1.74 12.40
C MET A 42 -6.89 -2.27 11.45
N LYS A 43 -7.33 -2.67 10.26
CA LYS A 43 -6.44 -3.06 9.17
C LYS A 43 -5.54 -1.86 8.90
N MET A 44 -4.24 -2.02 9.11
CA MET A 44 -3.29 -0.95 8.81
C MET A 44 -3.48 -0.49 7.36
N PRO A 45 -3.54 0.82 7.12
CA PRO A 45 -3.70 1.32 5.76
C PRO A 45 -2.52 0.87 4.90
N THR A 46 -2.79 0.46 3.68
CA THR A 46 -1.78 0.05 2.69
C THR A 46 -1.89 0.93 1.46
N LEU A 47 -0.77 1.20 0.81
CA LEU A 47 -0.73 1.95 -0.46
C LEU A 47 -1.53 1.26 -1.57
N ALA A 48 -1.54 -0.08 -1.58
CA ALA A 48 -2.23 -0.87 -2.59
C ALA A 48 -3.75 -0.70 -2.50
N ALA A 49 -4.27 0.32 -3.17
CA ALA A 49 -5.67 0.67 -3.27
C ALA A 49 -5.88 1.68 -4.39
N LYS A 50 -7.15 1.92 -4.72
CA LYS A 50 -7.56 3.07 -5.52
C LYS A 50 -7.83 4.26 -4.60
N TRP A 51 -7.31 5.42 -4.98
CA TRP A 51 -7.25 6.63 -4.17
C TRP A 51 -7.83 7.81 -4.94
N ARG A 52 -8.95 8.34 -4.50
CA ARG A 52 -9.57 9.55 -5.06
C ARG A 52 -8.86 10.79 -4.52
N VAL A 53 -8.50 11.73 -5.38
CA VAL A 53 -7.92 13.01 -4.97
C VAL A 53 -8.97 13.87 -4.28
N VAL A 54 -8.68 14.29 -3.04
CA VAL A 54 -9.57 15.16 -2.22
C VAL A 54 -9.09 16.59 -2.26
N SER A 55 -7.78 16.79 -2.21
CA SER A 55 -7.19 18.11 -2.41
C SER A 55 -5.78 17.98 -2.99
N PHE A 56 -5.36 18.99 -3.74
CA PHE A 56 -4.02 19.07 -4.29
C PHE A 56 -3.54 20.53 -4.25
N ASN A 57 -2.63 20.81 -3.34
CA ASN A 57 -2.09 22.16 -3.15
C ASN A 57 -3.22 23.21 -3.03
N LYS A 58 -3.37 24.08 -4.03
CA LYS A 58 -4.41 25.12 -4.08
C LYS A 58 -5.79 24.61 -4.49
N PHE A 59 -5.89 23.41 -5.08
CA PHE A 59 -7.17 22.82 -5.44
C PHE A 59 -7.80 22.18 -4.22
N THR A 60 -8.94 22.70 -3.82
CA THR A 60 -9.71 22.22 -2.66
C THR A 60 -10.67 21.11 -3.08
N GLU A 61 -11.29 20.43 -2.12
CA GLU A 61 -12.33 19.43 -2.37
C GLU A 61 -13.49 20.01 -3.20
N LYS A 62 -13.81 21.29 -3.02
CA LYS A 62 -14.84 21.98 -3.80
C LYS A 62 -14.43 22.17 -5.27
N ASP A 63 -13.16 22.52 -5.50
CA ASP A 63 -12.64 22.69 -6.87
C ASP A 63 -12.53 21.36 -7.61
N LEU A 64 -12.39 20.27 -6.88
CA LEU A 64 -12.30 18.91 -7.41
C LEU A 64 -13.64 18.18 -7.47
N ALA A 65 -14.70 18.81 -6.98
CA ALA A 65 -16.06 18.24 -7.04
C ALA A 65 -16.49 18.06 -8.51
N GLY A 66 -16.78 16.80 -8.87
CA GLY A 66 -17.13 16.45 -10.26
C GLY A 66 -15.94 16.17 -11.18
N THR A 67 -14.69 16.35 -10.71
CA THR A 67 -13.52 15.87 -11.46
C THR A 67 -13.30 14.40 -11.20
N ASP A 68 -12.92 13.67 -12.26
CA ASP A 68 -12.48 12.27 -12.13
C ASP A 68 -10.96 12.25 -11.88
N ALA A 69 -10.57 12.56 -10.64
CA ALA A 69 -9.18 12.64 -10.24
C ALA A 69 -8.83 11.53 -9.23
N TYR A 70 -7.98 10.60 -9.64
CA TYR A 70 -7.58 9.45 -8.82
C TYR A 70 -6.16 8.94 -9.15
N LEU A 71 -5.60 8.19 -8.21
CA LEU A 71 -4.46 7.29 -8.39
C LEU A 71 -4.89 5.87 -8.04
N ASP A 72 -4.69 4.93 -8.94
CA ASP A 72 -4.92 3.50 -8.70
C ASP A 72 -3.57 2.81 -8.51
N LEU A 73 -3.29 2.46 -7.28
CA LEU A 73 -2.08 1.79 -6.81
C LEU A 73 -2.35 0.34 -6.42
N SER A 74 -3.52 -0.22 -6.78
CA SER A 74 -3.94 -1.57 -6.36
C SER A 74 -3.01 -2.68 -6.87
N GLU A 75 -2.39 -2.48 -8.04
CA GLU A 75 -1.52 -3.45 -8.72
C GLU A 75 -0.04 -3.05 -8.74
N MET A 76 0.42 -2.30 -7.71
CA MET A 76 1.82 -1.87 -7.65
C MET A 76 2.80 -3.01 -7.96
N PRO A 77 3.90 -2.75 -8.72
CA PRO A 77 4.39 -1.43 -9.14
C PRO A 77 3.63 -0.82 -10.32
N LYS A 78 2.78 -1.55 -11.05
CA LYS A 78 1.96 -1.02 -12.12
C LYS A 78 0.86 -0.15 -11.54
N ALA A 79 0.76 1.07 -12.02
CA ALA A 79 -0.17 2.05 -11.51
C ALA A 79 -0.83 2.85 -12.63
N TYR A 80 -2.02 3.34 -12.32
CA TYR A 80 -2.82 4.15 -13.21
C TYR A 80 -3.29 5.41 -12.48
N GLY A 81 -3.69 6.41 -13.23
CA GLY A 81 -4.26 7.61 -12.65
C GLY A 81 -4.99 8.46 -13.68
N LYS A 82 -5.65 9.46 -13.16
CA LYS A 82 -6.29 10.52 -13.93
C LYS A 82 -6.33 11.77 -13.06
N MET A 83 -6.13 12.92 -13.68
CA MET A 83 -6.21 14.21 -12.98
C MET A 83 -7.18 15.14 -13.73
N GLY A 84 -8.37 14.59 -14.02
CA GLY A 84 -9.44 15.30 -14.69
C GLY A 84 -9.55 14.99 -16.20
N CYS A 85 -8.47 15.10 -16.98
CA CYS A 85 -8.50 14.92 -18.42
C CYS A 85 -7.94 13.59 -18.89
N ASN A 86 -6.63 13.48 -18.93
CA ASN A 86 -5.94 12.34 -19.53
C ASN A 86 -5.80 11.15 -18.56
N GLY A 87 -5.92 9.94 -19.12
CA GLY A 87 -5.47 8.74 -18.44
C GLY A 87 -3.96 8.68 -18.36
N MET A 88 -3.45 8.24 -17.22
CA MET A 88 -2.03 8.11 -16.92
C MET A 88 -1.67 6.65 -16.63
N MET A 89 -0.48 6.24 -17.05
CA MET A 89 0.11 4.95 -16.74
C MET A 89 1.56 5.17 -16.30
N PHE A 90 1.94 4.55 -15.18
CA PHE A 90 3.27 4.71 -14.60
C PHE A 90 3.63 3.52 -13.72
N GLN A 91 4.86 3.51 -13.23
CA GLN A 91 5.29 2.59 -12.18
C GLN A 91 5.37 3.33 -10.86
N ALA A 92 4.77 2.74 -9.82
CA ALA A 92 4.80 3.25 -8.47
C ALA A 92 5.65 2.31 -7.61
N ASN A 93 6.86 2.72 -7.27
CA ASN A 93 7.81 1.93 -6.50
C ASN A 93 8.01 2.55 -5.11
N THR A 94 7.89 1.75 -4.06
CA THR A 94 8.21 2.21 -2.70
C THR A 94 9.71 2.28 -2.47
N ILE A 95 10.17 3.33 -1.78
CA ILE A 95 11.55 3.51 -1.36
C ILE A 95 11.55 3.65 0.17
N GLY A 96 12.05 2.64 0.86
CA GLY A 96 11.94 2.58 2.32
C GLY A 96 10.48 2.48 2.78
N SER A 97 10.18 3.12 3.91
CA SER A 97 8.87 3.03 4.57
C SER A 97 7.96 4.23 4.33
N ASP A 98 8.46 5.30 3.75
CA ASP A 98 7.81 6.61 3.72
C ASP A 98 7.90 7.34 2.36
N LYS A 99 8.46 6.68 1.32
CA LYS A 99 8.59 7.27 -0.01
C LYS A 99 8.03 6.38 -1.09
N ILE A 100 7.51 7.03 -2.11
CA ILE A 100 7.04 6.41 -3.34
C ILE A 100 7.58 7.18 -4.54
N ASP A 101 8.10 6.45 -5.52
CA ASP A 101 8.57 7.01 -6.78
C ASP A 101 7.58 6.67 -7.88
N PHE A 102 7.05 7.68 -8.53
CA PHE A 102 6.14 7.53 -9.67
C PHE A 102 6.87 7.48 -11.02
N GLY A 103 8.20 7.62 -11.02
CA GLY A 103 9.03 7.53 -12.23
C GLY A 103 8.52 8.41 -13.38
N HIS A 104 8.58 7.88 -14.58
CA HIS A 104 8.01 8.51 -15.77
C HIS A 104 6.54 8.16 -15.94
N ILE A 105 5.74 9.17 -16.22
CA ILE A 105 4.29 9.05 -16.40
C ILE A 105 3.98 9.17 -17.89
N ALA A 106 3.43 8.11 -18.48
CA ALA A 106 2.85 8.14 -19.81
C ALA A 106 1.40 8.63 -19.71
N VAL A 107 1.00 9.51 -20.62
CA VAL A 107 -0.35 10.09 -20.65
C VAL A 107 -0.99 9.88 -22.01
N SER A 108 -2.32 9.77 -22.05
CA SER A 108 -3.07 9.95 -23.30
C SER A 108 -3.01 11.42 -23.73
N MET A 109 -3.28 11.69 -25.00
CA MET A 109 -3.14 13.05 -25.56
C MET A 109 -4.50 13.60 -26.01
N MET A 110 -5.40 13.76 -25.05
CA MET A 110 -6.67 14.45 -25.28
C MET A 110 -6.53 15.92 -24.91
N LEU A 111 -7.23 16.78 -25.64
CA LEU A 111 -7.35 18.20 -25.32
C LEU A 111 -8.66 18.41 -24.56
N CYS A 112 -8.55 18.93 -23.35
CA CYS A 112 -9.68 19.31 -22.52
C CYS A 112 -9.61 20.82 -22.20
N GLU A 113 -10.75 21.40 -21.87
CA GLU A 113 -10.83 22.84 -21.55
C GLU A 113 -10.02 23.22 -20.31
N ASP A 114 -9.99 22.34 -19.29
CA ASP A 114 -9.22 22.56 -18.05
C ASP A 114 -8.25 21.40 -17.79
N MET A 115 -6.97 21.67 -17.95
CA MET A 115 -5.87 20.74 -17.69
C MET A 115 -4.99 21.15 -16.50
N LYS A 116 -5.41 22.17 -15.74
CA LYS A 116 -4.57 22.77 -14.66
C LYS A 116 -4.17 21.76 -13.59
N LEU A 117 -5.08 20.87 -13.20
CA LEU A 117 -4.80 19.86 -12.19
C LEU A 117 -3.81 18.82 -12.71
N GLU A 118 -4.01 18.37 -13.95
CA GLU A 118 -3.13 17.40 -14.63
C GLU A 118 -1.73 17.99 -14.83
N ASP A 119 -1.63 19.20 -15.34
CA ASP A 119 -0.36 19.91 -15.48
C ASP A 119 0.38 20.07 -14.14
N ALA A 120 -0.36 20.40 -13.08
CA ALA A 120 0.21 20.52 -11.75
C ALA A 120 0.80 19.19 -11.25
N PHE A 121 0.16 18.07 -11.55
CA PHE A 121 0.64 16.74 -11.19
C PHE A 121 1.83 16.30 -12.05
N LEU A 122 1.72 16.43 -13.38
CA LEU A 122 2.76 16.00 -14.31
C LEU A 122 4.09 16.74 -14.14
N ARG A 123 4.06 18.00 -13.68
CA ARG A 123 5.28 18.76 -13.31
C ARG A 123 5.99 18.22 -12.07
N ARG A 124 5.42 17.22 -11.38
CA ARG A 124 5.85 16.68 -10.08
C ARG A 124 6.18 15.19 -10.13
N GLN A 125 6.70 14.73 -11.28
CA GLN A 125 7.15 13.34 -11.42
C GLN A 125 8.28 13.00 -10.41
N GLY A 126 8.49 11.72 -10.20
CA GLY A 126 9.54 11.21 -9.33
C GLY A 126 9.10 10.97 -7.90
N ILE A 127 9.98 11.23 -6.94
CA ILE A 127 9.84 10.76 -5.56
C ILE A 127 8.96 11.70 -4.73
N TRP A 128 7.97 11.11 -4.05
CA TRP A 128 7.11 11.74 -3.05
C TRP A 128 7.33 11.10 -1.68
N ASN A 129 7.30 11.88 -0.63
CA ASN A 129 7.08 11.33 0.71
C ASN A 129 5.60 10.99 0.87
N TYR A 130 5.30 9.91 1.57
CA TYR A 130 3.92 9.57 1.88
C TYR A 130 3.72 9.27 3.36
N ARG A 131 2.53 9.51 3.84
CA ARG A 131 2.05 9.08 5.15
C ARG A 131 0.56 8.84 5.11
N PHE A 132 0.08 8.08 6.07
CA PHE A 132 -1.35 7.91 6.29
C PHE A 132 -1.85 8.85 7.39
N ASP A 133 -3.01 9.44 7.16
CA ASP A 133 -3.74 10.27 8.12
C ASP A 133 -5.15 9.66 8.27
N GLY A 134 -5.30 8.75 9.24
CA GLY A 134 -6.47 7.88 9.32
C GLY A 134 -6.57 6.98 8.09
N ASN A 135 -7.61 7.13 7.31
CA ASN A 135 -7.85 6.40 6.06
C ASN A 135 -7.40 7.17 4.80
N ASP A 136 -6.90 8.38 4.96
CA ASP A 136 -6.41 9.19 3.86
C ASP A 136 -4.90 8.94 3.65
N LEU A 137 -4.47 8.95 2.39
CA LEU A 137 -3.08 8.97 1.98
C LEU A 137 -2.67 10.41 1.70
N ILE A 138 -1.58 10.85 2.30
CA ILE A 138 -0.98 12.15 2.07
C ILE A 138 0.32 11.95 1.30
N LEU A 139 0.45 12.61 0.17
CA LEU A 139 1.67 12.68 -0.63
C LEU A 139 2.25 14.09 -0.52
N GLU A 140 3.56 14.19 -0.28
CA GLU A 140 4.24 15.48 -0.11
C GLU A 140 5.52 15.55 -0.94
N GLN A 141 5.69 16.63 -1.70
CA GLN A 141 6.90 16.88 -2.48
C GLN A 141 7.17 18.41 -2.59
N LYS A 142 8.32 18.85 -2.11
CA LYS A 142 8.80 20.26 -2.26
C LYS A 142 7.73 21.31 -1.88
N GLY A 143 7.09 21.15 -0.74
CA GLY A 143 6.08 22.07 -0.22
C GLY A 143 4.69 21.93 -0.87
N ILE A 144 4.50 20.96 -1.73
CA ILE A 144 3.21 20.61 -2.32
C ILE A 144 2.67 19.37 -1.61
N SER A 145 1.37 19.37 -1.32
CA SER A 145 0.67 18.25 -0.70
C SER A 145 -0.54 17.82 -1.53
N ILE A 146 -0.74 16.51 -1.60
CA ILE A 146 -1.94 15.89 -2.17
C ILE A 146 -2.56 15.04 -1.07
N ARG A 147 -3.85 15.26 -0.80
CA ARG A 147 -4.64 14.38 0.06
C ARG A 147 -5.51 13.49 -0.81
N LEU A 148 -5.45 12.20 -0.54
CA LEU A 148 -6.21 11.19 -1.28
C LEU A 148 -7.02 10.36 -0.29
N ARG A 149 -8.25 10.05 -0.66
CA ARG A 149 -9.17 9.20 0.12
C ARG A 149 -9.32 7.86 -0.55
N ARG A 150 -9.27 6.81 0.24
CA ARG A 150 -9.46 5.45 -0.24
C ARG A 150 -10.86 5.24 -0.79
N GLU A 151 -10.98 4.63 -1.97
CA GLU A 151 -12.23 4.14 -2.56
C GLU A 151 -12.54 2.69 -2.19
#